data_523d6ad4bb8b2c2eb2a2751291c4fb3b
#
_entry.id   523d6ad4bb8b2c2eb2a2751291c4fb3b
#
_cell.length_a   1.000
_cell.length_b   1.000
_cell.length_c   1.000
_cell.angle_alpha   90.00
_cell.angle_beta   90.00
_cell.angle_gamma   90.00
#
_symmetry.space_group_name_H-M   'P 1'
#
loop_
_entity.id
_entity.type
_entity.pdbx_description
1 polymer ?
#
loop_
_entity_poly.entity_id
_entity_poly.type
_entity_poly.pdbx_seq_one_letter_code
_entity_poly.pdbx_strand_id
1 'polypeptide(L)'
;MQNYQHVVGGQASHLPLGKVVCVGRNYAAHAKELNNPVPTEPVLFIKPSTSLVKLEEPLAIPTHLGECHFEAEMSILIGQTLCNCTQEQASEAIAGIGVALDLTLRELQQELKENGLPWEKAKSFDGACPVSDFIPFSQSTNLQDQQIVLRQNQQVKQNGNTEDMITPVLALLSYISQFFTLLPGDIVLTGTPAGVGSLE
;
A
#
# COMPACT_ATOMS: atom_id res chain seq x y z
N MET A 1 -21.22 -3.31 -5.52
CA MET A 1 -19.93 -2.59 -5.36
C MET A 1 -20.04 -1.74 -4.10
N GLN A 2 -19.14 -1.92 -3.14
CA GLN A 2 -19.08 -1.04 -1.97
C GLN A 2 -18.73 0.37 -2.46
N ASN A 3 -19.47 1.39 -1.99
CA ASN A 3 -19.18 2.79 -2.31
C ASN A 3 -18.02 3.26 -1.41
N TYR A 4 -16.78 2.98 -1.80
CA TYR A 4 -15.62 3.54 -1.12
C TYR A 4 -15.55 5.05 -1.37
N GLN A 5 -15.19 5.81 -0.34
CA GLN A 5 -14.89 7.23 -0.39
C GLN A 5 -13.76 7.50 0.60
N HIS A 6 -12.81 8.35 0.22
CA HIS A 6 -11.78 8.79 1.15
C HIS A 6 -12.38 9.56 2.32
N VAL A 7 -11.94 9.23 3.52
CA VAL A 7 -12.28 9.96 4.75
C VAL A 7 -10.97 10.51 5.33
N VAL A 8 -10.94 11.81 5.62
CA VAL A 8 -9.76 12.49 6.17
C VAL A 8 -10.18 13.23 7.43
N GLY A 9 -9.54 12.91 8.56
CA GLY A 9 -9.89 13.51 9.85
C GLY A 9 -11.36 13.28 10.27
N GLY A 10 -11.91 12.10 9.93
CA GLY A 10 -13.29 11.73 10.23
C GLY A 10 -14.34 12.40 9.32
N GLN A 11 -13.94 13.08 8.27
CA GLN A 11 -14.84 13.73 7.31
C GLN A 11 -14.65 13.17 5.90
N ALA A 12 -15.77 12.97 5.19
CA ALA A 12 -15.73 12.54 3.79
C ALA A 12 -14.96 13.57 2.94
N SER A 13 -13.98 13.11 2.20
CA SER A 13 -13.15 13.95 1.33
C SER A 13 -13.82 14.14 -0.03
N HIS A 14 -13.58 15.29 -0.65
CA HIS A 14 -13.99 15.58 -2.03
C HIS A 14 -12.96 15.08 -3.07
N LEU A 15 -11.84 14.50 -2.63
CA LEU A 15 -10.85 13.95 -3.53
C LEU A 15 -11.44 12.78 -4.34
N PRO A 16 -11.20 12.73 -5.65
CA PRO A 16 -11.69 11.65 -6.49
C PRO A 16 -11.04 10.32 -6.12
N LEU A 17 -11.63 9.21 -6.54
CA LEU A 17 -10.99 7.89 -6.42
C LEU A 17 -10.03 7.70 -7.59
N GLY A 18 -8.74 7.61 -7.27
CA GLY A 18 -7.67 7.40 -8.21
C GLY A 18 -7.15 5.96 -8.22
N LYS A 19 -5.97 5.77 -8.78
CA LYS A 19 -5.21 4.53 -8.70
C LYS A 19 -4.52 4.39 -7.35
N VAL A 20 -4.13 3.18 -7.03
CA VAL A 20 -3.24 2.88 -5.91
C VAL A 20 -1.90 2.44 -6.48
N VAL A 21 -0.83 3.19 -6.24
CA VAL A 21 0.53 2.80 -6.61
C VAL A 21 1.18 2.11 -5.41
N CYS A 22 1.68 0.91 -5.62
CA CYS A 22 2.27 0.07 -4.58
C CYS A 22 3.75 -0.17 -4.84
N VAL A 23 4.53 -0.34 -3.77
CA VAL A 23 5.92 -0.77 -3.86
C VAL A 23 6.10 -2.15 -3.25
N GLY A 24 6.63 -3.08 -4.02
CA GLY A 24 7.02 -4.40 -3.53
C GLY A 24 8.43 -4.38 -2.92
N ARG A 25 8.62 -5.19 -1.86
CA ARG A 25 9.94 -5.45 -1.25
C ARG A 25 10.64 -4.22 -0.67
N ASN A 26 9.90 -3.30 -0.07
CA ASN A 26 10.48 -2.10 0.54
C ASN A 26 11.01 -2.31 1.97
N TYR A 27 10.99 -3.54 2.49
CA TYR A 27 11.59 -3.94 3.76
C TYR A 27 12.51 -5.14 3.54
N ALA A 28 13.77 -5.03 3.95
CA ALA A 28 14.76 -6.10 3.73
C ALA A 28 14.38 -7.42 4.42
N ALA A 29 13.79 -7.36 5.62
CA ALA A 29 13.30 -8.52 6.35
C ALA A 29 12.19 -9.25 5.59
N HIS A 30 11.23 -8.52 5.00
CA HIS A 30 10.16 -9.09 4.18
C HIS A 30 10.70 -9.71 2.89
N ALA A 31 11.65 -9.04 2.20
CA ALA A 31 12.27 -9.62 1.02
C ALA A 31 12.95 -10.97 1.34
N LYS A 32 13.66 -11.03 2.47
CA LYS A 32 14.32 -12.26 2.95
C LYS A 32 13.31 -13.35 3.33
N GLU A 33 12.22 -13.01 4.00
CA GLU A 33 11.14 -13.93 4.40
C GLU A 33 10.59 -14.71 3.19
N LEU A 34 10.41 -14.03 2.06
CA LEU A 34 9.89 -14.60 0.82
C LEU A 34 11.00 -15.12 -0.12
N ASN A 35 12.25 -15.25 0.36
CA ASN A 35 13.41 -15.66 -0.46
C ASN A 35 13.61 -14.82 -1.73
N ASN A 36 13.25 -13.55 -1.68
CA ASN A 36 13.48 -12.62 -2.78
C ASN A 36 14.78 -11.83 -2.55
N PRO A 37 15.53 -11.49 -3.61
CA PRO A 37 16.63 -10.53 -3.49
C PRO A 37 16.10 -9.16 -3.05
N VAL A 38 16.91 -8.42 -2.29
CA VAL A 38 16.66 -7.02 -2.02
C VAL A 38 16.80 -6.27 -3.35
N PRO A 39 15.77 -5.52 -3.79
CA PRO A 39 15.83 -4.83 -5.07
C PRO A 39 16.78 -3.63 -5.01
N THR A 40 17.42 -3.33 -6.13
CA THR A 40 18.26 -2.12 -6.28
C THR A 40 17.44 -0.85 -6.54
N GLU A 41 16.22 -1.02 -7.03
CA GLU A 41 15.25 0.05 -7.30
C GLU A 41 13.86 -0.39 -6.83
N PRO A 42 12.96 0.55 -6.46
CA PRO A 42 11.60 0.21 -6.07
C PRO A 42 10.85 -0.57 -7.15
N VAL A 43 10.28 -1.71 -6.78
CA VAL A 43 9.44 -2.52 -7.68
C VAL A 43 8.01 -2.00 -7.61
N LEU A 44 7.55 -1.33 -8.65
CA LEU A 44 6.24 -0.69 -8.68
C LEU A 44 5.18 -1.56 -9.36
N PHE A 45 3.95 -1.52 -8.84
CA PHE A 45 2.76 -2.07 -9.48
C PHE A 45 1.54 -1.23 -9.10
N ILE A 46 0.42 -1.42 -9.78
CA ILE A 46 -0.78 -0.59 -9.62
C ILE A 46 -1.98 -1.45 -9.28
N LYS A 47 -2.80 -0.98 -8.33
CA LYS A 47 -4.16 -1.45 -8.14
C LYS A 47 -5.14 -0.39 -8.68
N PRO A 48 -6.21 -0.80 -9.41
CA PRO A 48 -7.25 0.12 -9.86
C PRO A 48 -8.11 0.59 -8.69
N SER A 49 -8.90 1.64 -8.89
CA SER A 49 -9.82 2.15 -7.87
C SER A 49 -10.88 1.14 -7.42
N THR A 50 -11.21 0.14 -8.25
CA THR A 50 -12.12 -0.96 -7.88
C THR A 50 -11.54 -1.89 -6.81
N SER A 51 -10.24 -1.84 -6.57
CA SER A 51 -9.61 -2.57 -5.46
C SER A 51 -9.88 -1.94 -4.10
N LEU A 52 -10.28 -0.65 -4.05
CA LEU A 52 -10.47 0.09 -2.81
C LEU A 52 -11.77 -0.35 -2.10
N VAL A 53 -11.64 -0.68 -0.82
CA VAL A 53 -12.74 -0.94 0.11
C VAL A 53 -12.38 -0.36 1.47
N LYS A 54 -13.37 -0.14 2.34
CA LYS A 54 -13.10 0.30 3.70
C LYS A 54 -12.52 -0.83 4.54
N LEU A 55 -11.48 -0.54 5.30
CA LEU A 55 -10.82 -1.53 6.17
C LEU A 55 -11.74 -2.04 7.29
N GLU A 56 -12.67 -1.19 7.76
CA GLU A 56 -13.61 -1.49 8.85
C GLU A 56 -14.80 -2.35 8.40
N GLU A 57 -14.97 -2.57 7.09
CA GLU A 57 -16.08 -3.36 6.56
C GLU A 57 -15.65 -4.82 6.30
N PRO A 58 -16.59 -5.78 6.33
CA PRO A 58 -16.29 -7.17 5.97
C PRO A 58 -15.71 -7.29 4.56
N LEU A 59 -14.60 -8.01 4.43
CA LEU A 59 -13.91 -8.21 3.16
C LEU A 59 -14.46 -9.41 2.39
N ALA A 60 -14.74 -9.23 1.11
CA ALA A 60 -15.11 -10.31 0.21
C ALA A 60 -13.85 -10.93 -0.41
N ILE A 61 -13.35 -12.01 0.19
CA ILE A 61 -12.14 -12.69 -0.28
C ILE A 61 -12.51 -13.72 -1.37
N PRO A 62 -11.86 -13.71 -2.55
CA PRO A 62 -12.12 -14.67 -3.62
C PRO A 62 -11.47 -16.04 -3.32
N THR A 63 -11.99 -16.76 -2.35
CA THR A 63 -11.43 -18.04 -1.85
C THR A 63 -11.27 -19.11 -2.91
N HIS A 64 -12.02 -19.02 -4.03
CA HIS A 64 -11.91 -19.92 -5.17
C HIS A 64 -10.62 -19.71 -6.01
N LEU A 65 -9.87 -18.63 -5.75
CA LEU A 65 -8.62 -18.30 -6.45
C LEU A 65 -7.36 -18.62 -5.62
N GLY A 66 -7.50 -19.36 -4.52
CA GLY A 66 -6.40 -19.74 -3.64
C GLY A 66 -6.32 -18.90 -2.36
N GLU A 67 -5.22 -19.04 -1.63
CA GLU A 67 -5.00 -18.34 -0.37
C GLU A 67 -4.76 -16.85 -0.57
N CYS A 68 -5.49 -16.04 0.20
CA CYS A 68 -5.30 -14.60 0.24
C CYS A 68 -4.46 -14.21 1.47
N HIS A 69 -3.31 -13.60 1.23
CA HIS A 69 -2.40 -13.12 2.26
C HIS A 69 -2.64 -11.64 2.56
N PHE A 70 -2.47 -11.27 3.84
CA PHE A 70 -2.40 -9.87 4.28
C PHE A 70 -0.97 -9.34 4.18
N GLU A 71 -0.86 -8.08 3.82
CA GLU A 71 0.36 -7.28 3.85
C GLU A 71 -0.03 -5.89 4.37
N ALA A 72 0.22 -5.61 5.67
CA ALA A 72 -0.12 -4.32 6.26
C ALA A 72 0.91 -3.25 5.89
N GLU A 73 0.44 -2.11 5.42
CA GLU A 73 1.26 -1.04 4.88
C GLU A 73 0.81 0.34 5.39
N MET A 74 1.75 1.27 5.53
CA MET A 74 1.39 2.68 5.58
C MET A 74 0.84 3.08 4.21
N SER A 75 -0.27 3.81 4.21
CA SER A 75 -0.89 4.38 3.02
C SER A 75 -0.79 5.90 3.03
N ILE A 76 -0.45 6.48 1.88
CA ILE A 76 -0.31 7.93 1.68
C ILE A 76 -1.40 8.38 0.70
N LEU A 77 -2.27 9.30 1.13
CA LEU A 77 -3.27 9.93 0.26
C LEU A 77 -2.68 11.19 -0.36
N ILE A 78 -2.72 11.27 -1.68
CA ILE A 78 -2.20 12.40 -2.44
C ILE A 78 -3.26 13.51 -2.55
N GLY A 79 -2.88 14.73 -2.22
CA GLY A 79 -3.75 15.91 -2.26
C GLY A 79 -3.45 16.89 -3.39
N GLN A 80 -2.24 16.83 -3.98
CA GLN A 80 -1.82 17.66 -5.08
C GLN A 80 -1.10 16.83 -6.14
N THR A 81 -1.12 17.30 -7.41
CA THR A 81 -0.48 16.59 -8.52
C THR A 81 1.04 16.56 -8.36
N LEU A 82 1.63 15.37 -8.50
CA LEU A 82 3.07 15.15 -8.49
C LEU A 82 3.52 14.52 -9.82
N CYS A 83 4.46 15.18 -10.49
CA CYS A 83 5.09 14.72 -11.73
C CYS A 83 6.55 15.17 -11.72
N ASN A 84 7.49 14.24 -11.76
CA ASN A 84 8.93 14.51 -11.64
C ASN A 84 9.29 15.44 -10.47
N CYS A 85 8.68 15.18 -9.31
CA CYS A 85 8.76 16.07 -8.15
C CYS A 85 10.01 15.84 -7.30
N THR A 86 10.39 16.85 -6.53
CA THR A 86 11.37 16.71 -5.44
C THR A 86 10.70 16.13 -4.19
N GLN A 87 11.50 15.74 -3.19
CA GLN A 87 10.97 15.24 -1.91
C GLN A 87 10.20 16.33 -1.12
N GLU A 88 10.62 17.58 -1.23
CA GLU A 88 9.93 18.72 -0.62
C GLU A 88 8.52 18.90 -1.22
N GLN A 89 8.44 18.88 -2.55
CA GLN A 89 7.15 18.93 -3.26
C GLN A 89 6.26 17.72 -2.92
N ALA A 90 6.86 16.53 -2.79
CA ALA A 90 6.16 15.33 -2.37
C ALA A 90 5.55 15.49 -0.97
N SER A 91 6.30 16.06 -0.02
CA SER A 91 5.81 16.34 1.34
C SER A 91 4.61 17.30 1.35
N GLU A 92 4.66 18.36 0.53
CA GLU A 92 3.58 19.35 0.43
C GLU A 92 2.30 18.79 -0.20
N ALA A 93 2.41 17.74 -0.98
CA ALA A 93 1.29 17.12 -1.69
C ALA A 93 0.55 16.05 -0.89
N ILE A 94 1.02 15.66 0.29
CA ILE A 94 0.36 14.65 1.12
C ILE A 94 -0.88 15.26 1.77
N ALA A 95 -2.06 14.69 1.50
CA ALA A 95 -3.32 15.07 2.16
C ALA A 95 -3.52 14.34 3.49
N GLY A 96 -3.10 13.09 3.58
CA GLY A 96 -3.28 12.28 4.77
C GLY A 96 -2.45 11.00 4.76
N ILE A 97 -2.30 10.41 5.94
CA ILE A 97 -1.65 9.12 6.16
C ILE A 97 -2.63 8.14 6.81
N GLY A 98 -2.53 6.89 6.47
CA GLY A 98 -3.38 5.84 7.01
C GLY A 98 -2.68 4.48 6.97
N VAL A 99 -3.46 3.43 7.14
CA VAL A 99 -3.01 2.06 6.94
C VAL A 99 -3.87 1.40 5.86
N ALA A 100 -3.29 0.44 5.17
CA ALA A 100 -3.99 -0.38 4.20
C ALA A 100 -3.51 -1.82 4.25
N LEU A 101 -4.27 -2.72 3.64
CA LEU A 101 -3.83 -4.07 3.35
C LEU A 101 -3.59 -4.20 1.84
N ASP A 102 -2.39 -4.61 1.45
CA ASP A 102 -2.08 -5.08 0.11
C ASP A 102 -2.43 -6.57 0.03
N LEU A 103 -3.73 -6.88 -0.15
CA LEU A 103 -4.19 -8.25 -0.24
C LEU A 103 -3.63 -8.92 -1.49
N THR A 104 -3.14 -10.16 -1.29
CA THR A 104 -2.36 -10.88 -2.28
C THR A 104 -2.83 -12.32 -2.40
N LEU A 105 -3.25 -12.75 -3.58
CA LEU A 105 -3.43 -14.17 -3.90
C LEU A 105 -2.04 -14.77 -4.10
N ARG A 106 -1.50 -15.36 -3.04
CA ARG A 106 -0.06 -15.66 -2.93
C ARG A 106 0.41 -16.70 -3.96
N GLU A 107 -0.34 -17.78 -4.10
CA GLU A 107 -0.01 -18.84 -5.05
C GLU A 107 -0.05 -18.33 -6.49
N LEU A 108 -1.10 -17.59 -6.84
CA LEU A 108 -1.24 -16.97 -8.16
C LEU A 108 -0.11 -15.96 -8.44
N GLN A 109 0.29 -15.16 -7.45
CA GLN A 109 1.44 -14.25 -7.61
C GLN A 109 2.73 -15.02 -7.91
N GLN A 110 2.95 -16.14 -7.23
CA GLN A 110 4.14 -16.96 -7.44
C GLN A 110 4.15 -17.54 -8.87
N GLU A 111 3.03 -18.08 -9.31
CA GLU A 111 2.87 -18.60 -10.69
C GLU A 111 3.15 -17.49 -11.73
N LEU A 112 2.57 -16.30 -11.55
CA LEU A 112 2.79 -15.16 -12.46
C LEU A 112 4.26 -14.75 -12.50
N LYS A 113 4.94 -14.70 -11.35
CA LYS A 113 6.37 -14.40 -11.27
C LYS A 113 7.24 -15.41 -12.01
N GLU A 114 6.98 -16.69 -11.82
CA GLU A 114 7.73 -17.78 -12.48
C GLU A 114 7.59 -17.76 -14.00
N ASN A 115 6.43 -17.31 -14.48
CA ASN A 115 6.14 -17.18 -15.90
C ASN A 115 6.49 -15.80 -16.50
N GLY A 116 7.04 -14.86 -15.69
CA GLY A 116 7.37 -13.50 -16.14
C GLY A 116 6.14 -12.67 -16.53
N LEU A 117 4.99 -12.96 -15.93
CA LEU A 117 3.70 -12.30 -16.21
C LEU A 117 3.42 -11.18 -15.22
N PRO A 118 2.56 -10.19 -15.59
CA PRO A 118 2.13 -9.11 -14.70
C PRO A 118 1.37 -9.63 -13.48
N TRP A 119 1.45 -8.90 -12.36
CA TRP A 119 0.91 -9.33 -11.06
C TRP A 119 -0.54 -8.92 -10.80
N GLU A 120 -1.15 -8.15 -11.70
CA GLU A 120 -2.47 -7.53 -11.49
C GLU A 120 -3.55 -8.52 -11.08
N LYS A 121 -3.58 -9.74 -11.66
CA LYS A 121 -4.54 -10.78 -11.28
C LYS A 121 -4.42 -11.18 -9.81
N ALA A 122 -3.21 -11.17 -9.26
CA ALA A 122 -2.94 -11.58 -7.88
C ALA A 122 -3.02 -10.41 -6.89
N LYS A 123 -2.82 -9.18 -7.35
CA LYS A 123 -2.67 -7.98 -6.53
C LYS A 123 -3.81 -6.97 -6.70
N SER A 124 -4.57 -7.03 -7.78
CA SER A 124 -5.47 -5.94 -8.19
C SER A 124 -6.93 -6.39 -8.39
N PHE A 125 -7.32 -7.52 -7.79
CA PHE A 125 -8.71 -7.96 -7.79
C PHE A 125 -9.61 -6.99 -7.02
N ASP A 126 -10.91 -7.02 -7.26
CA ASP A 126 -11.88 -6.16 -6.59
C ASP A 126 -11.83 -6.36 -5.07
N GLY A 127 -11.63 -5.27 -4.32
CA GLY A 127 -11.47 -5.32 -2.88
C GLY A 127 -10.06 -5.69 -2.37
N ALA A 128 -9.06 -5.81 -3.25
CA ALA A 128 -7.68 -6.16 -2.89
C ALA A 128 -6.92 -5.06 -2.11
N CYS A 129 -7.54 -3.93 -1.81
CA CYS A 129 -6.94 -2.81 -1.08
C CYS A 129 -7.91 -2.24 -0.03
N PRO A 130 -8.11 -2.93 1.10
CA PRO A 130 -8.78 -2.35 2.26
C PRO A 130 -7.97 -1.19 2.82
N VAL A 131 -8.59 -0.02 2.99
CA VAL A 131 -7.93 1.22 3.44
C VAL A 131 -8.69 1.81 4.62
N SER A 132 -7.96 2.23 5.65
CA SER A 132 -8.51 2.97 6.80
C SER A 132 -8.91 4.39 6.43
N ASP A 133 -9.59 5.07 7.32
CA ASP A 133 -9.64 6.54 7.31
C ASP A 133 -8.23 7.11 7.41
N PHE A 134 -8.02 8.29 6.81
CA PHE A 134 -6.74 9.00 6.84
C PHE A 134 -6.70 10.03 7.97
N ILE A 135 -5.57 10.10 8.66
CA ILE A 135 -5.23 11.20 9.54
C ILE A 135 -4.68 12.33 8.67
N PRO A 136 -5.15 13.58 8.80
CA PRO A 136 -4.59 14.72 8.08
C PRO A 136 -3.07 14.81 8.30
N PHE A 137 -2.32 14.93 7.20
CA PHE A 137 -0.87 15.01 7.30
C PHE A 137 -0.41 16.39 7.81
N SER A 138 0.58 16.39 8.69
CA SER A 138 1.31 17.56 9.11
C SER A 138 2.79 17.37 8.82
N GLN A 139 3.47 18.39 8.31
CA GLN A 139 4.93 18.34 8.05
C GLN A 139 5.77 18.07 9.30
N SER A 140 5.20 18.22 10.49
CA SER A 140 5.83 17.81 11.76
C SER A 140 5.76 16.30 12.02
N THR A 141 4.96 15.55 11.25
CA THR A 141 4.85 14.09 11.39
C THR A 141 6.09 13.41 10.82
N ASN A 142 6.78 12.63 11.63
CA ASN A 142 7.91 11.82 11.15
C ASN A 142 7.39 10.57 10.44
N LEU A 143 7.35 10.59 9.11
CA LEU A 143 6.92 9.46 8.29
C LEU A 143 7.85 8.23 8.39
N GLN A 144 9.10 8.43 8.84
CA GLN A 144 10.11 7.37 8.97
C GLN A 144 10.29 6.88 10.41
N ASP A 145 9.31 7.13 11.27
CA ASP A 145 9.26 6.56 12.62
C ASP A 145 7.79 6.32 13.00
N GLN A 146 7.16 5.42 12.27
CA GLN A 146 5.78 4.99 12.52
C GLN A 146 5.75 3.47 12.69
N GLN A 147 5.17 3.02 13.80
CA GLN A 147 4.99 1.60 14.05
C GLN A 147 3.80 1.05 13.27
N ILE A 148 4.00 -0.07 12.57
CA ILE A 148 2.95 -0.83 11.87
C ILE A 148 2.77 -2.16 12.60
N VAL A 149 1.60 -2.39 13.17
CA VAL A 149 1.27 -3.64 13.87
C VAL A 149 -0.01 -4.23 13.30
N LEU A 150 0.07 -5.47 12.82
CA LEU A 150 -1.11 -6.25 12.44
C LEU A 150 -1.31 -7.40 13.43
N ARG A 151 -2.55 -7.53 13.87
CA ARG A 151 -3.00 -8.65 14.72
C ARG A 151 -4.11 -9.41 14.01
N GLN A 152 -4.02 -10.73 14.01
CA GLN A 152 -5.08 -11.63 13.57
C GLN A 152 -5.44 -12.53 14.75
N ASN A 153 -6.73 -12.61 15.08
CA ASN A 153 -7.20 -13.40 16.23
C ASN A 153 -6.40 -13.09 17.52
N GLN A 154 -6.16 -11.79 17.80
CA GLN A 154 -5.39 -11.24 18.91
C GLN A 154 -3.86 -11.57 18.91
N GLN A 155 -3.39 -12.39 17.98
CA GLN A 155 -1.97 -12.67 17.81
C GLN A 155 -1.31 -11.64 16.91
N VAL A 156 -0.15 -11.12 17.33
CA VAL A 156 0.67 -10.25 16.48
C VAL A 156 1.24 -11.10 15.35
N LYS A 157 0.94 -10.71 14.12
CA LYS A 157 1.47 -11.31 12.89
C LYS A 157 2.57 -10.44 12.27
N GLN A 158 2.31 -9.13 12.17
CA GLN A 158 3.32 -8.17 11.71
C GLN A 158 3.59 -7.12 12.80
N ASN A 159 4.86 -6.76 12.95
CA ASN A 159 5.31 -5.69 13.84
C ASN A 159 6.60 -5.10 13.27
N GLY A 160 6.51 -3.94 12.65
CA GLY A 160 7.63 -3.24 12.02
C GLY A 160 7.56 -1.74 12.24
N ASN A 161 8.61 -1.05 11.85
CA ASN A 161 8.68 0.40 11.87
C ASN A 161 9.04 0.92 10.47
N THR A 162 8.51 2.07 10.08
CA THR A 162 8.80 2.69 8.79
C THR A 162 10.26 3.14 8.65
N GLU A 163 11.03 3.21 9.74
CA GLU A 163 12.47 3.43 9.69
C GLU A 163 13.25 2.32 8.98
N ASP A 164 12.67 1.09 8.94
CA ASP A 164 13.24 -0.08 8.27
C ASP A 164 13.00 -0.09 6.75
N MET A 165 12.32 0.91 6.19
CA MET A 165 12.08 1.02 4.75
C MET A 165 13.40 1.19 3.99
N ILE A 166 13.60 0.39 2.92
CA ILE A 166 14.74 0.51 2.01
C ILE A 166 14.69 1.87 1.28
N THR A 167 13.52 2.24 0.78
CA THR A 167 13.26 3.54 0.17
C THR A 167 12.31 4.33 1.07
N PRO A 168 12.78 5.42 1.71
CA PRO A 168 11.96 6.28 2.55
C PRO A 168 10.74 6.88 1.81
N VAL A 169 9.68 7.20 2.54
CA VAL A 169 8.38 7.62 1.96
C VAL A 169 8.52 8.76 0.96
N LEU A 170 9.19 9.87 1.30
CA LEU A 170 9.31 11.01 0.40
C LEU A 170 10.17 10.72 -0.84
N ALA A 171 11.23 9.92 -0.67
CA ALA A 171 12.05 9.44 -1.79
C ALA A 171 11.24 8.52 -2.71
N LEU A 172 10.37 7.65 -2.13
CA LEU A 172 9.49 6.77 -2.88
C LEU A 172 8.47 7.57 -3.71
N LEU A 173 7.82 8.58 -3.13
CA LEU A 173 6.87 9.45 -3.86
C LEU A 173 7.57 10.18 -5.02
N SER A 174 8.77 10.74 -4.77
CA SER A 174 9.58 11.39 -5.80
C SER A 174 9.93 10.40 -6.90
N TYR A 175 10.36 9.18 -6.56
CA TYR A 175 10.69 8.13 -7.53
C TYR A 175 9.47 7.71 -8.36
N ILE A 176 8.33 7.43 -7.72
CA ILE A 176 7.07 7.07 -8.40
C ILE A 176 6.68 8.14 -9.42
N SER A 177 6.81 9.43 -9.06
CA SER A 177 6.39 10.56 -9.89
C SER A 177 7.18 10.71 -11.20
N GLN A 178 8.31 10.01 -11.34
CA GLN A 178 9.09 9.95 -12.58
C GLN A 178 8.44 9.03 -13.63
N PHE A 179 7.67 8.04 -13.17
CA PHE A 179 7.02 7.04 -14.06
C PHE A 179 5.51 7.26 -14.15
N PHE A 180 4.89 7.66 -13.05
CA PHE A 180 3.45 7.83 -12.93
C PHE A 180 3.13 9.19 -12.32
N THR A 181 2.46 10.06 -13.07
CA THR A 181 1.87 11.25 -12.45
C THR A 181 0.90 10.80 -11.36
N LEU A 182 1.15 11.23 -10.13
CA LEU A 182 0.21 11.05 -9.02
C LEU A 182 -0.77 12.22 -9.02
N LEU A 183 -2.05 11.91 -8.99
CA LEU A 183 -3.15 12.89 -9.00
C LEU A 183 -3.79 12.99 -7.61
N PRO A 184 -4.47 14.11 -7.30
CA PRO A 184 -5.28 14.20 -6.09
C PRO A 184 -6.26 13.02 -5.99
N GLY A 185 -6.25 12.33 -4.84
CA GLY A 185 -7.06 11.13 -4.60
C GLY A 185 -6.37 9.81 -4.97
N ASP A 186 -5.19 9.82 -5.59
CA ASP A 186 -4.36 8.63 -5.68
C ASP A 186 -3.84 8.23 -4.29
N ILE A 187 -3.62 6.94 -4.09
CA ILE A 187 -3.01 6.39 -2.88
C ILE A 187 -1.66 5.77 -3.23
N VAL A 188 -0.69 5.88 -2.33
CA VAL A 188 0.56 5.14 -2.39
C VAL A 188 0.65 4.19 -1.21
N LEU A 189 0.88 2.89 -1.47
CA LEU A 189 1.22 1.89 -0.47
C LEU A 189 2.74 1.76 -0.42
N THR A 190 3.29 1.82 0.80
CA THR A 190 4.72 2.05 1.01
C THR A 190 5.54 0.79 1.25
N GLY A 191 4.93 -0.37 1.12
CA GLY A 191 5.54 -1.67 1.40
C GLY A 191 5.22 -2.18 2.81
N THR A 192 5.33 -3.49 2.98
CA THR A 192 4.97 -4.21 4.20
C THR A 192 6.19 -4.74 4.95
N PRO A 193 6.21 -4.70 6.31
CA PRO A 193 7.20 -5.40 7.10
C PRO A 193 7.02 -6.93 7.05
N ALA A 194 7.99 -7.69 7.56
CA ALA A 194 7.90 -9.15 7.68
C ALA A 194 6.72 -9.59 8.57
N GLY A 195 6.32 -10.86 8.43
CA GLY A 195 5.21 -11.48 9.16
C GLY A 195 3.94 -11.58 8.33
N VAL A 196 4.04 -11.52 7.00
CA VAL A 196 2.91 -11.73 6.08
C VAL A 196 2.36 -13.15 6.22
N GLY A 197 1.07 -13.33 5.94
CA GLY A 197 0.43 -14.64 6.10
C GLY A 197 -0.97 -14.69 5.53
N SER A 198 -1.55 -15.89 5.51
CA SER A 198 -2.90 -16.13 5.03
C SER A 198 -3.94 -15.51 5.98
N LEU A 199 -5.00 -14.96 5.40
CA LEU A 199 -6.22 -14.61 6.13
C LEU A 199 -6.93 -15.91 6.57
N GLU A 200 -7.27 -15.98 7.87
CA GLU A 200 -7.98 -17.12 8.49
C GLU A 200 -9.48 -16.83 8.65
#